data_a1061546b520304775c97b6be0fc1be4
#
_entry.id   a1061546b520304775c97b6be0fc1be4
#
_cell.length_a   1.000
_cell.length_b   1.000
_cell.length_c   1.000
_cell.angle_alpha   90.00
_cell.angle_beta   90.00
_cell.angle_gamma   90.00
#
_symmetry.space_group_name_H-M   'P 1'
#
loop_
_entity.id
_entity.type
_entity.pdbx_description
1 polymer ?
#
loop_
_entity_poly.entity_id
_entity_poly.type
_entity_poly.pdbx_seq_one_letter_code
_entity_poly.pdbx_strand_id
1 'polypeptide(L)'
;ILKAAKVLEEKGAIVEEFDLSLVEYAIPAYYVIASAEASSNLSRFDGVKYGHRAKEYDGLHSMYKKSRSEGFGPEVKRRIMLGSFVLSSGYYDAYYLKALRTKALIKKAFDKAFEKYDVILGPAAPATAPKLGESLSDPLQMYLGDIYTISVNLAGLPGMTVPCGKDSKGLPIGLQLI
;
A
#
# COMPACT_ATOMS: atom_id res chain seq x y z
N ILE A 1 15.39 14.41 -6.14
CA ILE A 1 15.14 13.44 -7.21
C ILE A 1 15.79 13.95 -8.51
N LEU A 2 15.42 15.13 -9.05
CA LEU A 2 15.95 15.65 -10.32
C LEU A 2 17.50 15.78 -10.36
N LYS A 3 18.13 16.10 -9.22
CA LYS A 3 19.60 16.08 -9.13
C LYS A 3 20.18 14.67 -9.29
N ALA A 4 19.52 13.66 -8.77
CA ALA A 4 19.95 12.27 -8.95
C ALA A 4 19.78 11.81 -10.42
N ALA A 5 18.70 12.23 -11.08
CA ALA A 5 18.52 12.00 -12.52
C ALA A 5 19.68 12.58 -13.34
N LYS A 6 20.10 13.83 -13.07
CA LYS A 6 21.26 14.45 -13.72
C LYS A 6 22.57 13.67 -13.50
N VAL A 7 22.80 13.16 -12.29
CA VAL A 7 23.98 12.32 -12.03
C VAL A 7 23.97 11.04 -12.87
N LEU A 8 22.79 10.46 -13.13
CA LEU A 8 22.67 9.29 -14.01
C LEU A 8 22.95 9.66 -15.46
N GLU A 9 22.46 10.81 -15.95
CA GLU A 9 22.77 11.34 -17.29
C GLU A 9 24.29 11.57 -17.48
N GLU A 10 24.96 12.17 -16.49
CA GLU A 10 26.41 12.35 -16.49
C GLU A 10 27.19 11.03 -16.55
N LYS A 11 26.56 9.93 -16.13
CA LYS A 11 27.11 8.57 -16.21
C LYS A 11 26.73 7.82 -17.50
N GLY A 12 26.02 8.48 -18.42
CA GLY A 12 25.66 7.94 -19.72
C GLY A 12 24.26 7.35 -19.81
N ALA A 13 23.41 7.50 -18.79
CA ALA A 13 22.00 7.11 -18.90
C ALA A 13 21.22 8.14 -19.75
N ILE A 14 20.25 7.65 -20.50
CA ILE A 14 19.26 8.49 -21.19
C ILE A 14 18.06 8.62 -20.25
N VAL A 15 17.78 9.84 -19.79
CA VAL A 15 16.67 10.11 -18.87
C VAL A 15 15.60 10.90 -19.61
N GLU A 16 14.37 10.39 -19.57
CA GLU A 16 13.19 11.02 -20.16
C GLU A 16 12.08 11.12 -19.12
N GLU A 17 11.34 12.22 -19.14
CA GLU A 17 10.10 12.33 -18.37
C GLU A 17 8.95 11.67 -19.14
N PHE A 18 8.11 10.93 -18.43
CA PHE A 18 6.90 10.36 -19.00
C PHE A 18 5.76 10.36 -17.99
N ASP A 19 4.54 10.29 -18.48
CA ASP A 19 3.34 10.19 -17.66
C ASP A 19 2.88 8.75 -17.54
N LEU A 20 2.68 8.30 -16.31
CA LEU A 20 2.16 6.96 -16.00
C LEU A 20 0.67 7.07 -15.69
N SER A 21 -0.15 6.79 -16.66
CA SER A 21 -1.61 6.89 -16.55
C SER A 21 -2.21 5.99 -15.47
N LEU A 22 -3.33 6.42 -14.87
CA LEU A 22 -4.14 5.69 -13.89
C LEU A 22 -3.49 5.48 -12.51
N VAL A 23 -2.32 6.06 -12.25
CA VAL A 23 -1.67 5.94 -10.92
C VAL A 23 -2.48 6.64 -9.83
N GLU A 24 -3.25 7.66 -10.17
CA GLU A 24 -4.17 8.35 -9.26
C GLU A 24 -5.24 7.42 -8.67
N TYR A 25 -5.56 6.32 -9.35
CA TYR A 25 -6.51 5.31 -8.85
C TYR A 25 -5.84 4.19 -8.04
N ALA A 26 -4.52 4.21 -7.90
CA ALA A 26 -3.77 3.16 -7.20
C ALA A 26 -4.16 3.05 -5.73
N ILE A 27 -4.21 4.18 -5.01
CA ILE A 27 -4.56 4.21 -3.59
C ILE A 27 -5.95 3.59 -3.33
N PRO A 28 -7.05 4.07 -3.94
CA PRO A 28 -8.36 3.48 -3.68
C PRO A 28 -8.45 2.00 -4.11
N ALA A 29 -7.86 1.63 -5.25
CA ALA A 29 -7.84 0.24 -5.70
C ALA A 29 -7.10 -0.68 -4.71
N TYR A 30 -5.93 -0.25 -4.23
CA TYR A 30 -5.15 -0.98 -3.24
C TYR A 30 -5.93 -1.20 -1.93
N TYR A 31 -6.51 -0.14 -1.35
CA TYR A 31 -7.19 -0.26 -0.06
C TYR A 31 -8.43 -1.15 -0.15
N VAL A 32 -9.14 -1.14 -1.26
CA VAL A 32 -10.26 -2.09 -1.49
C VAL A 32 -9.74 -3.52 -1.55
N ILE A 33 -8.72 -3.81 -2.36
CA ILE A 33 -8.17 -5.16 -2.53
C ILE A 33 -7.53 -5.65 -1.23
N ALA A 34 -6.65 -4.85 -0.62
CA ALA A 34 -5.95 -5.23 0.60
C ALA A 34 -6.90 -5.45 1.78
N SER A 35 -7.97 -4.65 1.90
CA SER A 35 -8.99 -4.84 2.93
C SER A 35 -9.81 -6.11 2.69
N ALA A 36 -10.17 -6.40 1.44
CA ALA A 36 -10.87 -7.62 1.06
C ALA A 36 -10.04 -8.87 1.42
N GLU A 37 -8.75 -8.88 1.05
CA GLU A 37 -7.83 -9.96 1.37
C GLU A 37 -7.59 -10.07 2.88
N ALA A 38 -7.40 -8.96 3.59
CA ALA A 38 -7.24 -8.94 5.04
C ALA A 38 -8.46 -9.54 5.75
N SER A 39 -9.68 -9.16 5.35
CA SER A 39 -10.92 -9.70 5.90
C SER A 39 -11.00 -11.23 5.72
N SER A 40 -10.67 -11.72 4.54
CA SER A 40 -10.69 -13.15 4.23
C SER A 40 -9.57 -13.91 4.97
N ASN A 41 -8.33 -13.43 4.89
CA ASN A 41 -7.18 -14.12 5.46
C ASN A 41 -7.16 -14.10 7.00
N LEU A 42 -7.57 -12.99 7.63
CA LEU A 42 -7.58 -12.87 9.08
C LEU A 42 -8.77 -13.55 9.73
N SER A 43 -9.73 -14.10 8.98
CA SER A 43 -10.82 -14.92 9.51
C SER A 43 -10.32 -16.16 10.27
N ARG A 44 -9.16 -16.69 9.88
CA ARG A 44 -8.54 -17.88 10.49
C ARG A 44 -7.93 -17.63 11.88
N PHE A 45 -7.73 -16.37 12.27
CA PHE A 45 -7.19 -16.02 13.59
C PHE A 45 -8.34 -15.91 14.60
N ASP A 46 -8.78 -17.05 15.07
CA ASP A 46 -9.97 -17.24 15.91
C ASP A 46 -9.63 -17.49 17.39
N GLY A 47 -8.34 -17.61 17.72
CA GLY A 47 -7.87 -17.93 19.07
C GLY A 47 -7.97 -19.42 19.43
N VAL A 48 -8.38 -20.29 18.49
CA VAL A 48 -8.39 -21.76 18.69
C VAL A 48 -7.13 -22.37 18.12
N LYS A 49 -6.93 -22.24 16.80
CA LYS A 49 -5.79 -22.81 16.10
C LYS A 49 -4.69 -21.76 15.87
N TYR A 50 -5.06 -20.50 15.65
CA TYR A 50 -4.13 -19.42 15.38
C TYR A 50 -4.46 -18.16 16.16
N GLY A 51 -3.40 -17.38 16.45
CA GLY A 51 -3.49 -16.05 17.01
C GLY A 51 -3.71 -16.02 18.52
N HIS A 52 -4.04 -14.83 19.00
CA HIS A 52 -4.31 -14.56 20.40
C HIS A 52 -5.59 -15.26 20.86
N ARG A 53 -5.56 -15.86 22.07
CA ARG A 53 -6.74 -16.36 22.78
C ARG A 53 -6.96 -15.52 24.03
N ALA A 54 -8.17 -15.00 24.22
CA ALA A 54 -8.58 -14.34 25.45
C ALA A 54 -8.41 -15.30 26.64
N LYS A 55 -7.97 -14.78 27.76
CA LYS A 55 -7.79 -15.59 28.97
C LYS A 55 -9.09 -15.89 29.68
N GLU A 56 -10.05 -14.97 29.63
CA GLU A 56 -11.33 -15.06 30.33
C GLU A 56 -12.47 -14.96 29.34
N TYR A 57 -13.32 -15.96 29.26
CA TYR A 57 -14.50 -16.00 28.41
C TYR A 57 -15.56 -16.95 28.96
N ASP A 58 -16.81 -16.69 28.60
CA ASP A 58 -17.94 -17.53 28.93
C ASP A 58 -18.49 -18.16 27.64
N GLY A 59 -18.19 -19.43 27.44
CA GLY A 59 -18.57 -20.21 26.25
C GLY A 59 -17.81 -19.82 24.97
N LEU A 60 -18.04 -20.61 23.92
CA LEU A 60 -17.33 -20.56 22.65
C LEU A 60 -17.48 -19.20 21.91
N HIS A 61 -18.72 -18.69 21.87
CA HIS A 61 -18.99 -17.42 21.19
C HIS A 61 -18.26 -16.24 21.85
N SER A 62 -18.26 -16.20 23.19
CA SER A 62 -17.53 -15.19 23.97
C SER A 62 -16.03 -15.31 23.75
N MET A 63 -15.50 -16.53 23.68
CA MET A 63 -14.09 -16.77 23.38
C MET A 63 -13.68 -16.16 22.02
N TYR A 64 -14.42 -16.47 20.95
CA TYR A 64 -14.13 -15.89 19.62
C TYR A 64 -14.19 -14.36 19.62
N LYS A 65 -15.26 -13.80 20.18
CA LYS A 65 -15.47 -12.37 20.23
C LYS A 65 -14.36 -11.64 20.98
N LYS A 66 -14.01 -12.11 22.17
CA LYS A 66 -12.96 -11.52 23.00
C LYS A 66 -11.57 -11.70 22.36
N SER A 67 -11.24 -12.91 21.90
CA SER A 67 -9.94 -13.19 21.26
C SER A 67 -9.67 -12.27 20.08
N ARG A 68 -10.65 -12.10 19.20
CA ARG A 68 -10.52 -11.21 18.05
C ARG A 68 -10.52 -9.73 18.45
N SER A 69 -11.32 -9.36 19.46
CA SER A 69 -11.36 -7.98 19.96
C SER A 69 -10.05 -7.56 20.62
N GLU A 70 -9.41 -8.43 21.36
CA GLU A 70 -8.15 -8.20 22.06
C GLU A 70 -6.94 -8.33 21.11
N GLY A 71 -6.99 -9.33 20.20
CA GLY A 71 -5.87 -9.68 19.33
C GLY A 71 -5.66 -8.77 18.13
N PHE A 72 -6.66 -7.99 17.72
CA PHE A 72 -6.55 -7.07 16.59
C PHE A 72 -6.57 -5.61 17.04
N GLY A 73 -5.59 -4.85 16.56
CA GLY A 73 -5.55 -3.40 16.74
C GLY A 73 -6.63 -2.66 15.95
N PRO A 74 -6.84 -1.36 16.21
CA PRO A 74 -7.91 -0.57 15.59
C PRO A 74 -7.86 -0.55 14.06
N GLU A 75 -6.68 -0.38 13.47
CA GLU A 75 -6.53 -0.34 12.00
C GLU A 75 -6.85 -1.69 11.35
N VAL A 76 -6.41 -2.79 11.95
CA VAL A 76 -6.73 -4.14 11.44
C VAL A 76 -8.23 -4.39 11.48
N LYS A 77 -8.90 -4.00 12.56
CA LYS A 77 -10.37 -4.10 12.69
C LYS A 77 -11.08 -3.28 11.60
N ARG A 78 -10.61 -2.06 11.34
CA ARG A 78 -11.14 -1.19 10.26
C ARG A 78 -11.03 -1.88 8.90
N ARG A 79 -9.87 -2.45 8.57
CA ARG A 79 -9.66 -3.18 7.31
C ARG A 79 -10.51 -4.44 7.21
N ILE A 80 -10.69 -5.20 8.29
CA ILE A 80 -11.59 -6.36 8.30
C ILE A 80 -13.04 -5.94 8.03
N MET A 81 -13.52 -4.87 8.67
CA MET A 81 -14.87 -4.36 8.46
C MET A 81 -15.07 -3.86 7.03
N LEU A 82 -14.14 -3.05 6.52
CA LEU A 82 -14.17 -2.56 5.15
C LEU A 82 -14.12 -3.72 4.14
N GLY A 83 -13.26 -4.70 4.37
CA GLY A 83 -13.14 -5.89 3.52
C GLY A 83 -14.42 -6.71 3.48
N SER A 84 -15.06 -6.92 4.64
CA SER A 84 -16.36 -7.59 4.71
C SER A 84 -17.45 -6.85 3.93
N PHE A 85 -17.44 -5.51 3.97
CA PHE A 85 -18.35 -4.67 3.21
C PHE A 85 -18.13 -4.83 1.70
N VAL A 86 -16.90 -4.66 1.21
CA VAL A 86 -16.61 -4.71 -0.24
C VAL A 86 -16.74 -6.12 -0.84
N LEU A 87 -16.71 -7.17 -0.02
CA LEU A 87 -16.95 -8.54 -0.44
C LEU A 87 -18.41 -8.96 -0.32
N SER A 88 -19.29 -8.14 0.26
CA SER A 88 -20.68 -8.49 0.45
C SER A 88 -21.49 -8.44 -0.87
N SER A 89 -22.59 -9.21 -0.89
CA SER A 89 -23.51 -9.22 -2.02
C SER A 89 -24.03 -7.82 -2.33
N GLY A 90 -24.02 -7.43 -3.59
CA GLY A 90 -24.40 -6.08 -4.07
C GLY A 90 -23.25 -5.06 -4.12
N TYR A 91 -22.15 -5.29 -3.40
CA TYR A 91 -20.98 -4.39 -3.43
C TYR A 91 -19.74 -5.01 -4.08
N TYR A 92 -19.72 -6.34 -4.20
CA TYR A 92 -18.59 -7.08 -4.78
C TYR A 92 -18.21 -6.59 -6.18
N ASP A 93 -19.17 -6.48 -7.09
CA ASP A 93 -18.91 -6.05 -8.47
C ASP A 93 -18.55 -4.55 -8.54
N ALA A 94 -19.24 -3.74 -7.74
CA ALA A 94 -19.08 -2.29 -7.74
C ALA A 94 -17.73 -1.83 -7.16
N TYR A 95 -17.18 -2.56 -6.19
CA TYR A 95 -15.95 -2.19 -5.52
C TYR A 95 -14.81 -3.17 -5.79
N TYR A 96 -14.94 -4.44 -5.41
CA TYR A 96 -13.84 -5.39 -5.47
C TYR A 96 -13.43 -5.73 -6.91
N LEU A 97 -14.38 -6.11 -7.77
CA LEU A 97 -14.08 -6.39 -9.17
C LEU A 97 -13.61 -5.14 -9.92
N LYS A 98 -14.18 -3.99 -9.61
CA LYS A 98 -13.70 -2.72 -10.19
C LYS A 98 -12.25 -2.43 -9.80
N ALA A 99 -11.89 -2.63 -8.54
CA ALA A 99 -10.51 -2.46 -8.07
C ALA A 99 -9.53 -3.45 -8.74
N LEU A 100 -9.93 -4.72 -8.94
CA LEU A 100 -9.12 -5.70 -9.67
C LEU A 100 -8.92 -5.31 -11.14
N ARG A 101 -9.95 -4.77 -11.80
CA ARG A 101 -9.83 -4.26 -13.19
C ARG A 101 -8.89 -3.06 -13.23
N THR A 102 -8.99 -2.14 -12.27
CA THR A 102 -8.07 -1.00 -12.15
C THR A 102 -6.62 -1.46 -11.94
N LYS A 103 -6.38 -2.43 -11.04
CA LYS A 103 -5.08 -3.07 -10.87
C LYS A 103 -4.51 -3.60 -12.20
N ALA A 104 -5.32 -4.29 -12.99
CA ALA A 104 -4.89 -4.82 -14.28
C ALA A 104 -4.53 -3.72 -15.29
N LEU A 105 -5.24 -2.60 -15.28
CA LEU A 105 -4.94 -1.44 -16.14
C LEU A 105 -3.65 -0.73 -15.69
N ILE A 106 -3.45 -0.56 -14.38
CA ILE A 106 -2.20 0.00 -13.83
C ILE A 106 -1.01 -0.88 -14.25
N LYS A 107 -1.14 -2.22 -14.08
CA LYS A 107 -0.09 -3.13 -14.54
C LYS A 107 0.24 -2.95 -16.02
N LYS A 108 -0.77 -2.88 -16.90
CA LYS A 108 -0.58 -2.65 -18.34
C LYS A 108 0.14 -1.32 -18.64
N ALA A 109 -0.10 -0.28 -17.84
CA ALA A 109 0.60 1.00 -18.01
C ALA A 109 2.11 0.86 -17.72
N PHE A 110 2.47 0.13 -16.67
CA PHE A 110 3.87 -0.21 -16.39
C PHE A 110 4.48 -1.11 -17.47
N ASP A 111 3.77 -2.18 -17.88
CA ASP A 111 4.25 -3.10 -18.92
C ASP A 111 4.58 -2.31 -20.21
N LYS A 112 3.71 -1.36 -20.60
CA LYS A 112 3.95 -0.48 -21.75
C LYS A 112 5.15 0.46 -21.56
N ALA A 113 5.35 1.00 -20.36
CA ALA A 113 6.52 1.84 -20.06
C ALA A 113 7.82 1.03 -20.22
N PHE A 114 7.84 -0.22 -19.74
CA PHE A 114 8.99 -1.11 -19.86
C PHE A 114 9.24 -1.69 -21.26
N GLU A 115 8.36 -1.45 -22.24
CA GLU A 115 8.70 -1.67 -23.65
C GLU A 115 9.77 -0.68 -24.16
N LYS A 116 9.90 0.49 -23.50
CA LYS A 116 10.81 1.57 -23.89
C LYS A 116 11.92 1.82 -22.88
N TYR A 117 11.64 1.66 -21.59
CA TYR A 117 12.53 2.03 -20.49
C TYR A 117 13.02 0.81 -19.73
N ASP A 118 14.29 0.81 -19.34
CA ASP A 118 14.89 -0.26 -18.54
C ASP A 118 14.58 -0.10 -17.05
N VAL A 119 14.42 1.13 -16.57
CA VAL A 119 14.18 1.48 -15.16
C VAL A 119 13.29 2.71 -15.08
N ILE A 120 12.35 2.70 -14.15
CA ILE A 120 11.55 3.86 -13.80
C ILE A 120 12.08 4.46 -12.50
N LEU A 121 12.26 5.77 -12.50
CA LEU A 121 12.84 6.53 -11.39
C LEU A 121 11.83 7.52 -10.83
N GLY A 122 11.66 7.54 -9.50
CA GLY A 122 10.73 8.42 -8.84
C GLY A 122 11.06 8.69 -7.37
N PRO A 123 10.28 9.53 -6.67
CA PRO A 123 10.40 9.66 -5.23
C PRO A 123 9.87 8.40 -4.52
N ALA A 124 10.52 8.00 -3.42
CA ALA A 124 10.06 6.88 -2.60
C ALA A 124 8.87 7.25 -1.70
N ALA A 125 8.78 8.53 -1.30
CA ALA A 125 7.70 9.06 -0.47
C ALA A 125 7.44 10.53 -0.80
N PRO A 126 6.24 11.07 -0.53
CA PRO A 126 5.90 12.47 -0.82
C PRO A 126 6.65 13.46 0.09
N ALA A 127 7.09 13.03 1.26
CA ALA A 127 7.81 13.84 2.24
C ALA A 127 8.89 13.02 2.94
N THR A 128 9.78 13.71 3.67
CA THR A 128 10.71 13.07 4.61
C THR A 128 9.97 12.55 5.85
N ALA A 129 10.66 11.77 6.71
CA ALA A 129 10.05 11.14 7.85
C ALA A 129 9.27 12.12 8.75
N PRO A 130 8.02 11.81 9.13
CA PRO A 130 7.24 12.60 10.07
C PRO A 130 7.80 12.46 11.49
N LYS A 131 7.37 13.32 12.42
CA LYS A 131 7.65 13.14 13.84
C LYS A 131 6.96 11.89 14.39
N LEU A 132 7.54 11.29 15.41
CA LEU A 132 6.93 10.14 16.08
C LEU A 132 5.52 10.47 16.57
N GLY A 133 4.56 9.65 16.22
CA GLY A 133 3.15 9.80 16.58
C GLY A 133 2.33 10.74 15.69
N GLU A 134 2.94 11.58 14.86
CA GLU A 134 2.24 12.56 14.03
C GLU A 134 1.39 11.90 12.93
N SER A 135 1.89 10.82 12.32
CA SER A 135 1.20 10.09 11.25
C SER A 135 -0.02 9.28 11.72
N LEU A 136 -0.20 9.09 13.02
CA LEU A 136 -1.31 8.30 13.57
C LEU A 136 -2.58 9.14 13.81
N SER A 137 -2.50 10.46 13.73
CA SER A 137 -3.61 11.37 14.01
C SER A 137 -4.60 11.51 12.84
N ASP A 138 -4.14 11.30 11.60
CA ASP A 138 -4.95 11.41 10.39
C ASP A 138 -4.74 10.21 9.46
N PRO A 139 -5.70 9.27 9.39
CA PRO A 139 -5.60 8.10 8.52
C PRO A 139 -5.47 8.45 7.04
N LEU A 140 -6.06 9.56 6.58
CA LEU A 140 -5.99 9.96 5.18
C LEU A 140 -4.57 10.41 4.80
N GLN A 141 -3.90 11.19 5.66
CA GLN A 141 -2.50 11.57 5.44
C GLN A 141 -1.56 10.36 5.47
N MET A 142 -1.83 9.40 6.35
CA MET A 142 -1.09 8.14 6.38
C MET A 142 -1.22 7.38 5.05
N TYR A 143 -2.43 7.30 4.49
CA TYR A 143 -2.69 6.62 3.23
C TYR A 143 -2.05 7.34 2.03
N LEU A 144 -2.03 8.67 2.02
CA LEU A 144 -1.35 9.44 0.98
C LEU A 144 0.18 9.28 1.01
N GLY A 145 0.74 8.89 2.14
CA GLY A 145 2.16 8.55 2.26
C GLY A 145 2.62 7.43 1.35
N ASP A 146 1.72 6.54 0.95
CA ASP A 146 2.00 5.36 0.14
C ASP A 146 1.84 5.58 -1.38
N ILE A 147 1.55 6.81 -1.82
CA ILE A 147 1.16 7.12 -3.21
C ILE A 147 2.14 6.61 -4.27
N TYR A 148 3.46 6.62 -3.97
CA TYR A 148 4.49 6.21 -4.91
C TYR A 148 4.85 4.72 -4.84
N THR A 149 4.48 4.02 -3.76
CA THR A 149 4.84 2.61 -3.55
C THR A 149 3.71 1.64 -3.89
N ILE A 150 2.46 2.08 -3.73
CA ILE A 150 1.27 1.25 -3.95
C ILE A 150 1.16 0.77 -5.40
N SER A 151 1.42 1.63 -6.38
CA SER A 151 1.32 1.29 -7.80
C SER A 151 2.28 0.18 -8.20
N VAL A 152 3.50 0.17 -7.65
CA VAL A 152 4.51 -0.87 -7.83
C VAL A 152 4.02 -2.21 -7.30
N ASN A 153 3.44 -2.21 -6.09
CA ASN A 153 2.84 -3.41 -5.49
C ASN A 153 1.66 -3.94 -6.32
N LEU A 154 0.77 -3.07 -6.82
CA LEU A 154 -0.35 -3.46 -7.67
C LEU A 154 0.12 -4.05 -9.01
N ALA A 155 1.19 -3.51 -9.58
CA ALA A 155 1.78 -4.00 -10.81
C ALA A 155 2.57 -5.30 -10.62
N GLY A 156 2.96 -5.65 -9.39
CA GLY A 156 3.77 -6.83 -9.07
C GLY A 156 5.23 -6.71 -9.52
N LEU A 157 5.76 -5.49 -9.45
CA LEU A 157 7.12 -5.17 -9.88
C LEU A 157 8.09 -5.15 -8.69
N PRO A 158 9.37 -5.46 -8.90
CA PRO A 158 10.41 -5.21 -7.90
C PRO A 158 10.66 -3.71 -7.78
N GLY A 159 11.02 -3.27 -6.58
CA GLY A 159 11.36 -1.88 -6.31
C GLY A 159 12.51 -1.78 -5.31
N MET A 160 13.35 -0.77 -5.47
CA MET A 160 14.46 -0.48 -4.57
C MET A 160 14.45 1.01 -4.23
N THR A 161 14.79 1.34 -2.99
CA THR A 161 14.98 2.73 -2.57
C THR A 161 16.43 2.96 -2.18
N VAL A 162 17.02 4.02 -2.71
CA VAL A 162 18.36 4.47 -2.36
C VAL A 162 18.34 5.92 -1.85
N PRO A 163 19.14 6.29 -0.85
CA PRO A 163 19.26 7.67 -0.42
C PRO A 163 19.85 8.54 -1.55
N CYS A 164 19.21 9.66 -1.89
CA CYS A 164 19.67 10.57 -2.93
C CYS A 164 19.95 12.01 -2.45
N GLY A 165 19.88 12.22 -1.15
CA GLY A 165 20.15 13.52 -0.52
C GLY A 165 19.46 13.65 0.83
N LYS A 166 19.49 14.90 1.34
CA LYS A 166 18.83 15.26 2.60
C LYS A 166 17.97 16.50 2.40
N ASP A 167 16.95 16.66 3.21
CA ASP A 167 16.14 17.88 3.27
C ASP A 167 16.85 18.97 4.10
N SER A 168 16.18 20.11 4.28
CA SER A 168 16.69 21.24 5.06
C SER A 168 16.86 20.95 6.57
N LYS A 169 16.26 19.85 7.06
CA LYS A 169 16.36 19.37 8.45
C LYS A 169 17.41 18.26 8.60
N GLY A 170 18.09 17.86 7.51
CA GLY A 170 19.05 16.77 7.50
C GLY A 170 18.45 15.38 7.37
N LEU A 171 17.13 15.25 7.15
CA LEU A 171 16.46 13.95 6.98
C LEU A 171 16.71 13.39 5.58
N PRO A 172 16.89 12.06 5.45
CA PRO A 172 17.19 11.44 4.15
C PRO A 172 15.99 11.51 3.20
N ILE A 173 16.29 11.71 1.91
CA ILE A 173 15.34 11.65 0.79
C ILE A 173 15.62 10.37 0.01
N GLY A 174 14.59 9.55 -0.21
CA GLY A 174 14.67 8.30 -0.95
C GLY A 174 14.36 8.50 -2.43
N LEU A 175 15.22 7.95 -3.28
CA LEU A 175 14.99 7.73 -4.71
C LEU A 175 14.48 6.31 -4.88
N GLN A 176 13.31 6.13 -5.51
CA GLN A 176 12.78 4.81 -5.86
C GLN A 176 13.21 4.45 -7.27
N LEU A 177 13.66 3.22 -7.44
CA LEU A 177 13.95 2.56 -8.72
C LEU A 177 13.01 1.37 -8.85
N ILE A 178 12.34 1.25 -9.99
CA ILE A 178 11.37 0.21 -10.31
C ILE A 178 11.84 -0.50 -11.59
#